data_2b0bb3dd2284b796030f3fbb050d95ff
#
_entry.id   2b0bb3dd2284b796030f3fbb050d95ff
#
_cell.length_a   1.000
_cell.length_b   1.000
_cell.length_c   1.000
_cell.angle_alpha   90.00
_cell.angle_beta   90.00
_cell.angle_gamma   90.00
#
_symmetry.space_group_name_H-M   'P 1'
#
loop_
_entity.id
_entity.type
_entity.pdbx_description
1 polymer ?
#
loop_
_entity_poly.entity_id
_entity_poly.type
_entity_poly.pdbx_seq_one_letter_code
_entity_poly.pdbx_strand_id
1 'polypeptide(L)'
;MNRDELREALKFYADLGITDVYRSGGAGFSLQPGLQPRSGAGTPVAGSSLLHQASSPEPLPPLAPSDDTLEKIQSDIGSDCRRCRLCEQRSKIVFGVGNPEARLVFVGEGPGADEDTQGIPFVGRAGQLLTQMIDNTAAKEGIPIRRTDVYICNVVKCRPPENRTPQPDEMEICGEFLFRQLMTIRPKAICALGSTAAKALLATKDGVTRLRGRWHKWRDIPLIVTYHPSYLLRPYNQDAKREAWEDLKKLLHFVYD
;
A
#
# COMPACT_ATOMS: atom_id res chain seq x y z
N MET A 1 -14.75 -0.43 -27.48
CA MET A 1 -13.67 -1.42 -27.35
C MET A 1 -13.79 -2.36 -28.55
N ASN A 2 -12.80 -2.37 -29.43
CA ASN A 2 -12.77 -3.25 -30.57
C ASN A 2 -12.38 -4.68 -30.16
N ARG A 3 -12.42 -5.63 -31.12
CA ARG A 3 -12.18 -7.06 -30.87
C ARG A 3 -10.75 -7.36 -30.42
N ASP A 4 -9.79 -6.57 -30.86
CA ASP A 4 -8.38 -6.74 -30.54
C ASP A 4 -8.05 -6.13 -29.17
N GLU A 5 -8.61 -4.97 -28.85
CA GLU A 5 -8.55 -4.39 -27.50
C GLU A 5 -9.16 -5.31 -26.43
N LEU A 6 -10.28 -5.99 -26.78
CA LEU A 6 -10.89 -6.96 -25.87
C LEU A 6 -9.98 -8.20 -25.68
N ARG A 7 -9.33 -8.67 -26.76
CA ARG A 7 -8.44 -9.82 -26.73
C ARG A 7 -7.19 -9.52 -25.90
N GLU A 8 -6.61 -8.34 -26.05
CA GLU A 8 -5.48 -7.89 -25.22
C GLU A 8 -5.86 -7.75 -23.76
N ALA A 9 -7.02 -7.15 -23.48
CA ALA A 9 -7.53 -7.05 -22.12
C ALA A 9 -7.76 -8.43 -21.48
N LEU A 10 -8.36 -9.38 -22.22
CA LEU A 10 -8.58 -10.74 -21.72
C LEU A 10 -7.26 -11.49 -21.49
N LYS A 11 -6.28 -11.32 -22.38
CA LYS A 11 -4.94 -11.90 -22.21
C LYS A 11 -4.25 -11.32 -20.97
N PHE A 12 -4.32 -10.00 -20.79
CA PHE A 12 -3.82 -9.33 -19.60
C PHE A 12 -4.42 -9.90 -18.30
N TYR A 13 -5.74 -10.14 -18.27
CA TYR A 13 -6.39 -10.71 -17.08
C TYR A 13 -6.01 -12.19 -16.86
N ALA A 14 -5.87 -12.97 -17.92
CA ALA A 14 -5.39 -14.33 -17.85
C ALA A 14 -3.96 -14.41 -17.31
N ASP A 15 -3.07 -13.50 -17.73
CA ASP A 15 -1.70 -13.40 -17.25
C ASP A 15 -1.62 -13.02 -15.76
N LEU A 16 -2.65 -12.33 -15.23
CA LEU A 16 -2.81 -12.05 -13.80
C LEU A 16 -3.48 -13.21 -13.02
N GLY A 17 -3.74 -14.35 -13.66
CA GLY A 17 -4.42 -15.50 -13.05
C GLY A 17 -5.92 -15.28 -12.82
N ILE A 18 -6.55 -14.31 -13.51
CA ILE A 18 -7.97 -14.01 -13.42
C ILE A 18 -8.68 -14.70 -14.57
N THR A 19 -9.30 -15.85 -14.30
CA THR A 19 -9.95 -16.70 -15.32
C THR A 19 -11.41 -16.34 -15.58
N ASP A 20 -12.07 -15.63 -14.66
CA ASP A 20 -13.49 -15.31 -14.75
C ASP A 20 -13.70 -13.82 -15.06
N VAL A 21 -14.15 -13.53 -16.28
CA VAL A 21 -14.48 -12.17 -16.74
C VAL A 21 -15.98 -12.10 -17.03
N TYR A 22 -16.71 -11.32 -16.24
CA TYR A 22 -18.16 -11.13 -16.42
C TYR A 22 -18.44 -9.89 -17.29
N ARG A 23 -19.31 -10.05 -18.28
CA ARG A 23 -19.82 -8.94 -19.11
C ARG A 23 -20.97 -8.26 -18.37
N SER A 24 -20.78 -7.03 -17.89
CA SER A 24 -21.88 -6.20 -17.41
C SER A 24 -22.71 -5.72 -18.60
N GLY A 25 -24.01 -6.05 -18.63
CA GLY A 25 -24.98 -5.54 -19.60
C GLY A 25 -25.11 -4.02 -19.50
N GLY A 26 -25.06 -3.32 -20.63
CA GLY A 26 -24.86 -1.91 -20.74
C GLY A 26 -25.97 -1.00 -20.23
N ALA A 27 -25.54 0.23 -19.87
CA ALA A 27 -26.24 1.48 -20.10
C ALA A 27 -25.20 2.57 -20.27
N GLY A 28 -25.26 3.31 -21.37
CA GLY A 28 -24.30 4.33 -21.71
C GLY A 28 -24.30 5.50 -20.76
N PHE A 29 -23.09 5.99 -20.42
CA PHE A 29 -22.88 7.23 -19.68
C PHE A 29 -22.54 8.33 -20.69
N SER A 30 -23.38 9.37 -20.75
CA SER A 30 -23.15 10.61 -21.49
C SER A 30 -22.32 11.56 -20.63
N LEU A 31 -21.18 12.01 -21.13
CA LEU A 31 -20.40 13.08 -20.54
C LEU A 31 -20.98 14.42 -20.98
N GLN A 32 -21.42 15.25 -20.05
CA GLN A 32 -21.69 16.68 -20.30
C GLN A 32 -20.42 17.49 -20.02
N PRO A 33 -20.03 18.41 -20.93
CA PRO A 33 -18.96 19.37 -20.67
C PRO A 33 -19.55 20.68 -20.15
N GLY A 34 -18.93 21.25 -19.14
CA GLY A 34 -19.23 22.62 -18.78
C GLY A 34 -18.80 23.02 -17.38
N LEU A 35 -17.70 23.76 -17.29
CA LEU A 35 -17.59 24.97 -16.48
C LEU A 35 -16.21 25.61 -16.71
N GLN A 36 -16.25 26.80 -17.30
CA GLN A 36 -15.07 27.65 -17.56
C GLN A 36 -14.61 28.35 -16.27
N PRO A 37 -13.32 28.66 -16.11
CA PRO A 37 -12.81 29.42 -14.99
C PRO A 37 -13.02 30.94 -15.20
N ARG A 38 -13.49 31.62 -14.17
CA ARG A 38 -13.56 33.09 -14.14
C ARG A 38 -12.17 33.67 -13.87
N SER A 39 -11.74 34.55 -14.73
CA SER A 39 -10.59 35.42 -14.59
C SER A 39 -10.89 36.57 -13.59
N GLY A 40 -10.08 36.69 -12.55
CA GLY A 40 -10.03 37.81 -11.64
C GLY A 40 -8.62 38.41 -11.63
N ALA A 41 -8.46 39.58 -12.22
CA ALA A 41 -7.23 40.36 -12.19
C ALA A 41 -7.05 41.03 -10.82
N GLY A 42 -5.89 40.83 -10.20
CA GLY A 42 -5.44 41.52 -8.99
C GLY A 42 -4.01 41.98 -9.17
N THR A 43 -3.81 43.27 -9.03
CA THR A 43 -2.58 44.07 -9.18
C THR A 43 -1.40 43.62 -8.31
N PRO A 44 -0.16 43.85 -8.74
CA PRO A 44 1.04 43.49 -7.96
C PRO A 44 1.36 44.52 -6.90
N VAL A 45 1.53 44.08 -5.66
CA VAL A 45 2.13 44.89 -4.59
C VAL A 45 3.61 44.50 -4.47
N ALA A 46 4.46 45.49 -4.73
CA ALA A 46 5.90 45.36 -4.47
C ALA A 46 6.17 45.39 -2.96
N GLY A 47 6.95 44.43 -2.47
CA GLY A 47 7.32 44.40 -1.07
C GLY A 47 8.41 43.39 -0.73
N SER A 48 9.63 43.90 -0.67
CA SER A 48 10.72 43.50 0.23
C SER A 48 11.26 42.06 0.17
N SER A 49 12.40 41.95 -0.45
CA SER A 49 13.37 40.86 -0.40
C SER A 49 13.87 40.63 1.04
N LEU A 50 13.32 39.67 1.75
CA LEU A 50 13.98 38.99 2.87
C LEU A 50 14.40 37.61 2.40
N LEU A 51 15.68 37.49 2.07
CA LEU A 51 16.34 36.20 1.89
C LEU A 51 16.25 35.42 3.20
N HIS A 52 15.22 34.61 3.35
CA HIS A 52 15.19 33.54 4.33
C HIS A 52 16.24 32.51 3.88
N GLN A 53 17.37 32.48 4.58
CA GLN A 53 18.26 31.34 4.53
C GLN A 53 17.42 30.12 4.92
N ALA A 54 17.17 29.22 3.96
CA ALA A 54 16.57 27.93 4.21
C ALA A 54 17.53 27.15 5.12
N SER A 55 17.25 27.14 6.42
CA SER A 55 17.89 26.21 7.35
C SER A 55 17.59 24.80 6.82
N SER A 56 18.63 23.98 6.71
CA SER A 56 18.48 22.54 6.41
C SER A 56 17.41 21.96 7.33
N PRO A 57 16.43 21.19 6.83
CA PRO A 57 15.39 20.64 7.67
C PRO A 57 16.04 19.82 8.79
N GLU A 58 15.66 20.11 10.03
CA GLU A 58 16.10 19.36 11.19
C GLU A 58 15.80 17.86 10.99
N PRO A 59 16.76 16.97 11.30
CA PRO A 59 16.53 15.53 11.12
C PRO A 59 15.36 15.08 12.00
N LEU A 60 14.43 14.34 11.41
CA LEU A 60 13.28 13.78 12.11
C LEU A 60 13.76 12.92 13.29
N PRO A 61 13.10 12.98 14.47
CA PRO A 61 13.48 12.19 15.62
C PRO A 61 13.46 10.67 15.28
N PRO A 62 14.35 9.88 15.89
CA PRO A 62 14.37 8.43 15.68
C PRO A 62 13.06 7.81 16.17
N LEU A 63 12.44 6.95 15.31
CA LEU A 63 11.25 6.18 15.65
C LEU A 63 11.57 4.79 16.22
N ALA A 64 12.83 4.40 16.17
CA ALA A 64 13.29 3.08 16.60
C ALA A 64 14.64 3.21 17.30
N PRO A 65 14.96 2.33 18.27
CA PRO A 65 16.31 2.17 18.79
C PRO A 65 17.31 1.90 17.65
N SER A 66 18.54 2.37 17.81
CA SER A 66 19.59 2.20 16.78
C SER A 66 20.02 0.75 16.58
N ASP A 67 19.76 -0.10 17.57
CA ASP A 67 20.09 -1.52 17.61
C ASP A 67 18.86 -2.43 17.44
N ASP A 68 17.77 -1.89 16.90
CA ASP A 68 16.53 -2.63 16.68
C ASP A 68 16.70 -3.68 15.57
N THR A 69 16.11 -4.87 15.79
CA THR A 69 16.04 -5.96 14.81
C THR A 69 14.61 -6.47 14.72
N LEU A 70 14.26 -7.17 13.65
CA LEU A 70 12.91 -7.75 13.51
C LEU A 70 12.60 -8.72 14.66
N GLU A 71 13.59 -9.48 15.14
CA GLU A 71 13.46 -10.40 16.27
C GLU A 71 13.20 -9.64 17.58
N LYS A 72 13.90 -8.53 17.83
CA LYS A 72 13.64 -7.68 19.00
C LYS A 72 12.24 -7.10 18.94
N ILE A 73 11.81 -6.58 17.81
CA ILE A 73 10.47 -6.03 17.62
C ILE A 73 9.42 -7.12 17.85
N GLN A 74 9.64 -8.33 17.31
CA GLN A 74 8.74 -9.46 17.51
C GLN A 74 8.70 -9.92 18.98
N SER A 75 9.83 -9.91 19.68
CA SER A 75 9.92 -10.19 21.10
C SER A 75 9.15 -9.15 21.93
N ASP A 76 9.25 -7.87 21.58
CA ASP A 76 8.55 -6.77 22.26
C ASP A 76 7.04 -6.83 22.09
N ILE A 77 6.56 -7.23 20.91
CA ILE A 77 5.14 -7.52 20.71
C ILE A 77 4.73 -8.69 21.61
N GLY A 78 5.58 -9.72 21.69
CA GLY A 78 5.31 -10.95 22.40
C GLY A 78 4.21 -11.78 21.75
N SER A 79 3.90 -12.92 22.33
CA SER A 79 2.83 -13.80 21.85
C SER A 79 1.44 -13.36 22.31
N ASP A 80 1.34 -12.56 23.37
CA ASP A 80 0.08 -12.10 23.99
C ASP A 80 0.05 -10.58 24.20
N CYS A 81 0.34 -9.82 23.14
CA CYS A 81 0.23 -8.35 23.17
C CYS A 81 -1.19 -7.91 23.58
N ARG A 82 -1.30 -7.07 24.61
CA ARG A 82 -2.58 -6.53 25.13
C ARG A 82 -2.63 -5.00 25.08
N ARG A 83 -1.85 -4.36 24.20
CA ARG A 83 -1.75 -2.90 24.14
C ARG A 83 -2.99 -2.21 23.60
N CYS A 84 -3.81 -2.89 22.79
CA CYS A 84 -5.08 -2.37 22.27
C CYS A 84 -6.16 -3.44 22.28
N ARG A 85 -7.41 -3.02 22.11
CA ARG A 85 -8.61 -3.89 22.14
C ARG A 85 -8.64 -5.00 21.07
N LEU A 86 -7.84 -4.91 20.02
CA LEU A 86 -7.77 -5.97 19.01
C LEU A 86 -7.25 -7.31 19.57
N CYS A 87 -6.64 -7.30 20.75
CA CYS A 87 -6.21 -8.52 21.44
C CYS A 87 -7.36 -9.44 21.85
N GLU A 88 -8.57 -8.91 22.02
CA GLU A 88 -9.71 -9.65 22.59
C GLU A 88 -10.27 -10.71 21.64
N GLN A 89 -10.16 -10.51 20.34
CA GLN A 89 -10.80 -11.38 19.33
C GLN A 89 -9.81 -12.00 18.34
N ARG A 90 -8.53 -11.65 18.39
CA ARG A 90 -7.54 -12.29 17.52
C ARG A 90 -7.26 -13.74 17.95
N SER A 91 -6.94 -14.58 16.98
CA SER A 91 -6.38 -15.91 17.23
C SER A 91 -4.85 -15.86 17.31
N LYS A 92 -4.22 -15.13 16.39
CA LYS A 92 -2.76 -14.97 16.34
C LYS A 92 -2.35 -13.53 16.04
N ILE A 93 -1.13 -13.19 16.45
CA ILE A 93 -0.47 -11.96 16.00
C ILE A 93 0.15 -12.23 14.63
N VAL A 94 -0.12 -11.35 13.67
CA VAL A 94 0.41 -11.40 12.30
C VAL A 94 1.49 -10.34 12.17
N PHE A 95 2.73 -10.72 12.48
CA PHE A 95 3.86 -9.80 12.57
C PHE A 95 4.26 -9.21 11.22
N GLY A 96 4.55 -10.07 10.27
CA GLY A 96 5.08 -9.79 8.94
C GLY A 96 5.82 -11.01 8.42
N VAL A 97 6.11 -11.05 7.11
CA VAL A 97 6.82 -12.16 6.47
C VAL A 97 7.59 -11.68 5.25
N GLY A 98 8.67 -12.34 4.94
CA GLY A 98 9.48 -12.11 3.75
C GLY A 98 10.95 -11.91 4.07
N ASN A 99 11.69 -11.34 3.13
CA ASN A 99 13.12 -11.08 3.28
C ASN A 99 13.35 -9.94 4.29
N PRO A 100 14.09 -10.14 5.38
CA PRO A 100 14.44 -9.08 6.33
C PRO A 100 15.32 -7.98 5.72
N GLU A 101 16.01 -8.25 4.62
CA GLU A 101 16.83 -7.30 3.84
C GLU A 101 16.11 -6.87 2.55
N ALA A 102 14.77 -6.92 2.54
CA ALA A 102 13.99 -6.61 1.35
C ALA A 102 14.19 -5.17 0.88
N ARG A 103 14.45 -5.01 -0.40
CA ARG A 103 14.49 -3.68 -1.04
C ARG A 103 13.10 -3.05 -1.21
N LEU A 104 12.04 -3.84 -1.09
CA LEU A 104 10.65 -3.43 -1.23
C LEU A 104 9.81 -4.00 -0.10
N VAL A 105 9.03 -3.12 0.57
CA VAL A 105 8.08 -3.52 1.62
C VAL A 105 6.66 -3.18 1.18
N PHE A 106 5.77 -4.16 1.27
CA PHE A 106 4.32 -3.98 1.12
C PHE A 106 3.66 -3.81 2.48
N VAL A 107 2.84 -2.78 2.62
CA VAL A 107 2.11 -2.47 3.86
C VAL A 107 0.62 -2.49 3.58
N GLY A 108 -0.09 -3.42 4.21
CA GLY A 108 -1.56 -3.52 4.18
C GLY A 108 -2.23 -2.89 5.40
N GLU A 109 -3.54 -3.08 5.51
CA GLU A 109 -4.37 -2.56 6.60
C GLU A 109 -4.24 -3.38 7.88
N GLY A 110 -4.64 -4.63 7.84
CA GLY A 110 -4.67 -5.55 8.97
C GLY A 110 -4.98 -6.98 8.52
N PRO A 111 -4.81 -7.97 9.41
CA PRO A 111 -5.10 -9.37 9.10
C PRO A 111 -6.59 -9.62 8.84
N GLY A 112 -6.89 -10.48 7.86
CA GLY A 112 -8.19 -11.11 7.68
C GLY A 112 -8.31 -12.42 8.47
N ALA A 113 -9.38 -13.20 8.21
CA ALA A 113 -9.64 -14.45 8.93
C ALA A 113 -8.57 -15.52 8.69
N ASP A 114 -8.13 -15.68 7.43
CA ASP A 114 -7.12 -16.69 7.07
C ASP A 114 -5.76 -16.33 7.68
N GLU A 115 -5.41 -15.04 7.67
CA GLU A 115 -4.18 -14.50 8.25
C GLU A 115 -4.17 -14.67 9.77
N ASP A 116 -5.29 -14.38 10.43
CA ASP A 116 -5.45 -14.52 11.88
C ASP A 116 -5.28 -15.99 12.33
N THR A 117 -5.81 -16.92 11.53
CA THR A 117 -5.68 -18.36 11.80
C THR A 117 -4.26 -18.86 11.59
N GLN A 118 -3.56 -18.39 10.55
CA GLN A 118 -2.25 -18.88 10.17
C GLN A 118 -1.10 -18.10 10.85
N GLY A 119 -1.31 -16.81 11.19
CA GLY A 119 -0.28 -15.92 11.73
C GLY A 119 0.63 -15.32 10.65
N ILE A 120 0.23 -15.43 9.37
CA ILE A 120 1.01 -15.00 8.20
C ILE A 120 0.19 -13.95 7.42
N PRO A 121 0.77 -12.78 7.05
CA PRO A 121 0.05 -11.77 6.31
C PRO A 121 -0.21 -12.16 4.85
N PHE A 122 -1.35 -11.77 4.33
CA PHE A 122 -1.72 -11.95 2.92
C PHE A 122 -1.64 -13.42 2.44
N VAL A 123 -2.34 -14.33 3.12
CA VAL A 123 -2.48 -15.75 2.74
C VAL A 123 -3.86 -16.08 2.17
N GLY A 124 -4.91 -15.33 2.54
CA GLY A 124 -6.26 -15.47 2.00
C GLY A 124 -6.36 -15.01 0.55
N ARG A 125 -7.58 -14.94 0.01
CA ARG A 125 -7.86 -14.59 -1.40
C ARG A 125 -7.16 -13.30 -1.86
N ALA A 126 -7.20 -12.25 -1.02
CA ALA A 126 -6.52 -10.98 -1.31
C ALA A 126 -4.99 -11.15 -1.35
N GLY A 127 -4.46 -12.00 -0.48
CA GLY A 127 -3.04 -12.32 -0.43
C GLY A 127 -2.56 -13.14 -1.62
N GLN A 128 -3.37 -14.09 -2.09
CA GLN A 128 -3.09 -14.85 -3.30
C GLN A 128 -3.03 -13.93 -4.52
N LEU A 129 -3.96 -12.97 -4.62
CA LEU A 129 -3.93 -11.97 -5.68
C LEU A 129 -2.67 -11.09 -5.57
N LEU A 130 -2.26 -10.65 -4.37
CA LEU A 130 -1.02 -9.89 -4.18
C LEU A 130 0.20 -10.69 -4.67
N THR A 131 0.26 -11.99 -4.36
CA THR A 131 1.33 -12.87 -4.85
C THR A 131 1.37 -12.89 -6.37
N GLN A 132 0.23 -13.11 -7.02
CA GLN A 132 0.12 -13.10 -8.48
C GLN A 132 0.52 -11.73 -9.07
N MET A 133 0.11 -10.64 -8.45
CA MET A 133 0.48 -9.30 -8.89
C MET A 133 2.00 -9.10 -8.84
N ILE A 134 2.67 -9.50 -7.76
CA ILE A 134 4.12 -9.37 -7.61
C ILE A 134 4.83 -10.27 -8.63
N ASP A 135 4.55 -11.57 -8.60
CA ASP A 135 5.30 -12.58 -9.36
C ASP A 135 5.09 -12.41 -10.87
N ASN A 136 3.82 -12.19 -11.31
CA ASN A 136 3.51 -12.05 -12.72
C ASN A 136 4.00 -10.72 -13.31
N THR A 137 3.91 -9.61 -12.53
CA THR A 137 4.44 -8.33 -13.01
C THR A 137 5.96 -8.40 -13.13
N ALA A 138 6.65 -8.95 -12.13
CA ALA A 138 8.09 -9.12 -12.16
C ALA A 138 8.53 -9.99 -13.35
N ALA A 139 7.88 -11.14 -13.56
CA ALA A 139 8.18 -12.02 -14.69
C ALA A 139 7.95 -11.35 -16.06
N LYS A 140 6.86 -10.58 -16.19
CA LYS A 140 6.52 -9.86 -17.43
C LYS A 140 7.50 -8.75 -17.76
N GLU A 141 8.02 -8.08 -16.74
CA GLU A 141 9.00 -7.00 -16.88
C GLU A 141 10.46 -7.52 -16.87
N GLY A 142 10.67 -8.83 -16.77
CA GLY A 142 12.02 -9.43 -16.76
C GLY A 142 12.81 -9.20 -15.46
N ILE A 143 12.12 -8.83 -14.39
CA ILE A 143 12.73 -8.56 -13.08
C ILE A 143 12.77 -9.89 -12.27
N PRO A 144 13.95 -10.39 -11.85
CA PRO A 144 14.11 -11.71 -11.25
C PRO A 144 13.76 -11.73 -9.76
N ILE A 145 12.54 -11.33 -9.40
CA ILE A 145 12.03 -11.36 -8.01
C ILE A 145 10.71 -12.12 -7.91
N ARG A 146 10.41 -12.57 -6.71
CA ARG A 146 9.15 -13.19 -6.30
C ARG A 146 8.67 -12.61 -4.98
N ARG A 147 7.47 -13.02 -4.56
CA ARG A 147 6.91 -12.65 -3.25
C ARG A 147 7.88 -12.89 -2.09
N THR A 148 8.73 -13.90 -2.14
CA THR A 148 9.71 -14.23 -1.09
C THR A 148 10.83 -13.21 -0.96
N ASP A 149 11.09 -12.42 -1.99
CA ASP A 149 12.18 -11.44 -2.03
C ASP A 149 11.77 -10.06 -1.47
N VAL A 150 10.47 -9.86 -1.25
CA VAL A 150 9.92 -8.66 -0.62
C VAL A 150 9.54 -8.93 0.83
N TYR A 151 9.29 -7.88 1.62
CA TYR A 151 8.71 -8.01 2.95
C TYR A 151 7.27 -7.52 2.94
N ILE A 152 6.37 -8.24 3.63
CA ILE A 152 4.93 -7.95 3.66
C ILE A 152 4.47 -7.85 5.10
N CYS A 153 3.82 -6.76 5.46
CA CYS A 153 3.26 -6.55 6.79
C CYS A 153 1.97 -5.70 6.72
N ASN A 154 1.39 -5.41 7.87
CA ASN A 154 0.18 -4.58 8.00
C ASN A 154 0.40 -3.46 9.01
N VAL A 155 -0.47 -2.43 8.97
CA VAL A 155 -0.51 -1.35 9.96
C VAL A 155 -0.81 -1.94 11.34
N VAL A 156 -1.88 -2.74 11.46
CA VAL A 156 -2.17 -3.46 12.71
C VAL A 156 -1.81 -4.93 12.60
N LYS A 157 -1.36 -5.53 13.72
CA LYS A 157 -0.86 -6.92 13.76
C LYS A 157 -1.92 -7.92 14.21
N CYS A 158 -3.09 -7.44 14.60
CA CYS A 158 -4.22 -8.24 15.06
C CYS A 158 -5.43 -8.00 14.15
N ARG A 159 -6.24 -9.03 13.94
CA ARG A 159 -7.46 -8.96 13.14
C ARG A 159 -8.51 -8.09 13.83
N PRO A 160 -9.01 -7.03 13.16
CA PRO A 160 -10.18 -6.30 13.68
C PRO A 160 -11.44 -7.15 13.62
N PRO A 161 -12.39 -7.01 14.58
CA PRO A 161 -13.67 -7.69 14.56
C PRO A 161 -14.37 -7.54 13.20
N GLU A 162 -14.89 -8.64 12.67
CA GLU A 162 -15.62 -8.69 11.37
C GLU A 162 -14.85 -8.09 10.18
N ASN A 163 -13.51 -8.01 10.28
CA ASN A 163 -12.63 -7.36 9.30
C ASN A 163 -12.99 -5.87 9.07
N ARG A 164 -13.49 -5.16 10.08
CA ARG A 164 -13.71 -3.71 9.98
C ARG A 164 -12.37 -2.98 9.82
N THR A 165 -12.42 -1.75 9.33
CA THR A 165 -11.26 -0.86 9.35
C THR A 165 -10.78 -0.64 10.80
N PRO A 166 -9.46 -0.71 11.08
CA PRO A 166 -8.91 -0.39 12.38
C PRO A 166 -9.25 1.04 12.80
N GLN A 167 -9.51 1.24 14.10
CA GLN A 167 -9.76 2.55 14.66
C GLN A 167 -8.44 3.37 14.76
N PRO A 168 -8.51 4.70 14.81
CA PRO A 168 -7.31 5.55 14.91
C PRO A 168 -6.40 5.20 16.08
N ASP A 169 -6.96 4.93 17.27
CA ASP A 169 -6.22 4.52 18.45
C ASP A 169 -5.53 3.14 18.29
N GLU A 170 -6.19 2.21 17.60
CA GLU A 170 -5.61 0.90 17.29
C GLU A 170 -4.43 1.02 16.31
N MET A 171 -4.57 1.91 15.32
CA MET A 171 -3.49 2.20 14.36
C MET A 171 -2.32 2.95 15.01
N GLU A 172 -2.58 3.90 15.89
CA GLU A 172 -1.55 4.64 16.61
C GLU A 172 -0.70 3.72 17.48
N ILE A 173 -1.35 2.93 18.34
CA ILE A 173 -0.66 2.00 19.25
C ILE A 173 0.12 0.93 18.48
N CYS A 174 -0.49 0.31 17.48
CA CYS A 174 0.12 -0.79 16.72
C CYS A 174 1.08 -0.31 15.63
N GLY A 175 0.89 0.91 15.15
CA GLY A 175 1.71 1.53 14.11
C GLY A 175 3.17 1.72 14.50
N GLU A 176 3.47 1.87 15.79
CA GLU A 176 4.85 1.94 16.29
C GLU A 176 5.67 0.72 15.87
N PHE A 177 5.09 -0.47 15.91
CA PHE A 177 5.77 -1.69 15.46
C PHE A 177 6.00 -1.70 13.95
N LEU A 178 5.03 -1.20 13.15
CA LEU A 178 5.23 -1.01 11.71
C LEU A 178 6.40 -0.07 11.44
N PHE A 179 6.44 1.06 12.12
CA PHE A 179 7.49 2.06 11.90
C PHE A 179 8.88 1.52 12.27
N ARG A 180 8.98 0.77 13.37
CA ARG A 180 10.21 0.06 13.75
C ARG A 180 10.63 -0.96 12.69
N GLN A 181 9.70 -1.75 12.17
CA GLN A 181 9.98 -2.70 11.08
C GLN A 181 10.54 -1.97 9.85
N LEU A 182 9.91 -0.87 9.41
CA LEU A 182 10.36 -0.10 8.26
C LEU A 182 11.74 0.55 8.48
N MET A 183 12.01 1.03 9.69
CA MET A 183 13.30 1.60 10.06
C MET A 183 14.42 0.55 10.15
N THR A 184 14.08 -0.67 10.54
CA THR A 184 15.01 -1.80 10.60
C THR A 184 15.34 -2.33 9.21
N ILE A 185 14.32 -2.58 8.38
CA ILE A 185 14.48 -3.12 7.01
C ILE A 185 15.13 -2.08 6.09
N ARG A 186 14.81 -0.79 6.23
CA ARG A 186 15.28 0.33 5.39
C ARG A 186 15.15 0.05 3.89
N PRO A 187 13.94 -0.26 3.41
CA PRO A 187 13.76 -0.62 2.01
C PRO A 187 14.06 0.55 1.06
N LYS A 188 14.37 0.26 -0.20
CA LYS A 188 14.50 1.27 -1.25
C LYS A 188 13.17 1.96 -1.56
N ALA A 189 12.04 1.23 -1.38
CA ALA A 189 10.71 1.80 -1.48
C ALA A 189 9.65 1.04 -0.65
N ILE A 190 8.52 1.72 -0.39
CA ILE A 190 7.35 1.17 0.29
C ILE A 190 6.16 1.20 -0.67
N CYS A 191 5.36 0.13 -0.69
CA CYS A 191 4.06 0.07 -1.34
C CYS A 191 2.94 0.05 -0.29
N ALA A 192 2.19 1.14 -0.18
CA ALA A 192 1.02 1.22 0.68
C ALA A 192 -0.22 0.67 -0.05
N LEU A 193 -0.78 -0.43 0.45
CA LEU A 193 -1.93 -1.12 -0.11
C LEU A 193 -3.23 -0.60 0.53
N GLY A 194 -3.92 0.29 -0.18
CA GLY A 194 -5.21 0.83 0.25
C GLY A 194 -5.12 2.08 1.12
N SER A 195 -6.29 2.57 1.53
CA SER A 195 -6.42 3.85 2.23
C SER A 195 -5.87 3.85 3.65
N THR A 196 -6.01 2.75 4.38
CA THR A 196 -5.56 2.64 5.78
C THR A 196 -4.04 2.70 5.87
N ALA A 197 -3.33 1.94 5.02
CA ALA A 197 -1.87 2.00 4.95
C ALA A 197 -1.37 3.38 4.50
N ALA A 198 -2.03 3.99 3.50
CA ALA A 198 -1.70 5.33 3.05
C ALA A 198 -1.89 6.38 4.16
N LYS A 199 -2.99 6.33 4.92
CA LYS A 199 -3.25 7.23 6.04
C LYS A 199 -2.24 7.08 7.17
N ALA A 200 -1.89 5.85 7.52
CA ALA A 200 -0.92 5.56 8.57
C ALA A 200 0.49 6.07 8.23
N LEU A 201 0.90 5.96 6.97
CA LEU A 201 2.25 6.32 6.53
C LEU A 201 2.37 7.80 6.10
N LEU A 202 1.33 8.38 5.50
CA LEU A 202 1.38 9.75 4.97
C LEU A 202 0.66 10.79 5.84
N ALA A 203 0.04 10.38 6.95
CA ALA A 203 -0.78 11.24 7.82
C ALA A 203 -1.80 12.08 7.03
N THR A 204 -2.40 11.51 5.97
CA THR A 204 -3.29 12.18 5.03
C THR A 204 -4.74 11.77 5.23
N LYS A 205 -5.68 12.64 4.82
CA LYS A 205 -7.12 12.33 4.72
C LYS A 205 -7.52 11.93 3.30
N ASP A 206 -6.61 12.05 2.33
CA ASP A 206 -6.90 11.76 0.93
C ASP A 206 -7.17 10.27 0.68
N GLY A 207 -8.05 10.00 -0.29
CA GLY A 207 -8.37 8.64 -0.73
C GLY A 207 -7.32 8.08 -1.71
N VAL A 208 -7.33 6.74 -1.86
CA VAL A 208 -6.39 6.00 -2.73
C VAL A 208 -6.40 6.55 -4.16
N THR A 209 -7.56 6.83 -4.73
CA THR A 209 -7.69 7.33 -6.11
C THR A 209 -6.91 8.63 -6.34
N ARG A 210 -6.76 9.45 -5.31
CA ARG A 210 -6.02 10.72 -5.39
C ARG A 210 -4.52 10.54 -5.18
N LEU A 211 -4.13 9.56 -4.37
CA LEU A 211 -2.75 9.31 -3.96
C LEU A 211 -2.02 8.36 -4.90
N ARG A 212 -2.74 7.40 -5.52
CA ARG A 212 -2.14 6.33 -6.32
C ARG A 212 -1.36 6.84 -7.53
N GLY A 213 -0.41 6.04 -7.99
CA GLY A 213 0.37 6.31 -9.19
C GLY A 213 1.37 7.45 -9.06
N ARG A 214 1.45 8.10 -7.91
CA ARG A 214 2.37 9.19 -7.61
C ARG A 214 3.36 8.76 -6.55
N TRP A 215 4.58 9.31 -6.63
CA TRP A 215 5.58 9.14 -5.59
C TRP A 215 5.31 10.07 -4.42
N HIS A 216 5.33 9.50 -3.23
CA HIS A 216 5.31 10.15 -1.95
C HIS A 216 6.58 9.77 -1.18
N LYS A 217 6.72 10.24 0.05
CA LYS A 217 7.80 9.85 0.95
C LYS A 217 7.23 9.55 2.33
N TRP A 218 7.69 8.47 2.92
CA TRP A 218 7.58 8.24 4.34
C TRP A 218 8.97 8.45 4.92
N ARG A 219 9.15 9.55 5.68
CA ARG A 219 10.49 10.07 6.01
C ARG A 219 11.29 10.24 4.70
N ASP A 220 12.45 9.61 4.59
CA ASP A 220 13.28 9.67 3.38
C ASP A 220 13.05 8.51 2.41
N ILE A 221 12.19 7.55 2.76
CA ILE A 221 11.91 6.36 1.95
C ILE A 221 10.83 6.69 0.93
N PRO A 222 11.08 6.51 -0.38
CA PRO A 222 10.08 6.63 -1.43
C PRO A 222 8.89 5.70 -1.18
N LEU A 223 7.68 6.21 -1.41
CA LEU A 223 6.45 5.49 -1.17
C LEU A 223 5.50 5.66 -2.35
N ILE A 224 4.90 4.57 -2.79
CA ILE A 224 3.78 4.58 -3.73
C ILE A 224 2.52 4.03 -3.06
N VAL A 225 1.37 4.61 -3.37
CA VAL A 225 0.07 4.11 -2.93
C VAL A 225 -0.61 3.42 -4.10
N THR A 226 -1.21 2.26 -3.86
CA THR A 226 -2.07 1.58 -4.83
C THR A 226 -3.30 0.99 -4.15
N TYR A 227 -4.19 0.37 -4.94
CA TYR A 227 -5.39 -0.26 -4.39
C TYR A 227 -5.05 -1.47 -3.52
N HIS A 228 -5.86 -1.68 -2.48
CA HIS A 228 -5.76 -2.90 -1.69
C HIS A 228 -6.23 -4.11 -2.53
N PRO A 229 -5.54 -5.26 -2.50
CA PRO A 229 -5.93 -6.43 -3.30
C PRO A 229 -7.37 -6.90 -3.11
N SER A 230 -7.94 -6.77 -1.91
CA SER A 230 -9.36 -7.10 -1.67
C SER A 230 -10.35 -6.25 -2.48
N TYR A 231 -9.99 -4.99 -2.77
CA TYR A 231 -10.79 -4.13 -3.65
C TYR A 231 -10.75 -4.62 -5.09
N LEU A 232 -9.62 -5.13 -5.53
CA LEU A 232 -9.41 -5.64 -6.89
C LEU A 232 -10.09 -6.99 -7.16
N LEU A 233 -10.46 -7.75 -6.12
CA LEU A 233 -11.22 -8.99 -6.24
C LEU A 233 -12.66 -8.78 -6.72
N ARG A 234 -13.17 -7.54 -6.65
CA ARG A 234 -14.55 -7.23 -7.08
C ARG A 234 -14.63 -7.22 -8.60
N PRO A 235 -15.60 -7.94 -9.22
CA PRO A 235 -15.66 -8.14 -10.68
C PRO A 235 -15.73 -6.84 -11.50
N TYR A 236 -16.35 -5.80 -10.95
CA TYR A 236 -16.56 -4.52 -11.62
C TYR A 236 -15.37 -3.55 -11.56
N ASN A 237 -14.25 -3.92 -10.90
CA ASN A 237 -13.08 -3.05 -10.74
C ASN A 237 -11.97 -3.33 -11.78
N GLN A 238 -12.33 -3.50 -13.04
CA GLN A 238 -11.37 -3.84 -14.10
C GLN A 238 -10.32 -2.72 -14.33
N ASP A 239 -10.77 -1.46 -14.38
CA ASP A 239 -9.84 -0.33 -14.54
C ASP A 239 -8.88 -0.23 -13.35
N ALA A 240 -9.37 -0.45 -12.13
CA ALA A 240 -8.52 -0.45 -10.94
C ALA A 240 -7.45 -1.55 -10.97
N LYS A 241 -7.72 -2.71 -11.59
CA LYS A 241 -6.71 -3.78 -11.77
C LYS A 241 -5.59 -3.33 -12.69
N ARG A 242 -5.93 -2.72 -13.84
CA ARG A 242 -4.95 -2.17 -14.78
C ARG A 242 -4.12 -1.06 -14.13
N GLU A 243 -4.79 -0.17 -13.41
CA GLU A 243 -4.13 0.91 -12.69
C GLU A 243 -3.18 0.39 -11.60
N ALA A 244 -3.58 -0.63 -10.83
CA ALA A 244 -2.72 -1.26 -9.83
C ALA A 244 -1.51 -1.95 -10.45
N TRP A 245 -1.67 -2.55 -11.62
CA TRP A 245 -0.56 -3.13 -12.37
C TRP A 245 0.46 -2.07 -12.81
N GLU A 246 -0.01 -0.94 -13.35
CA GLU A 246 0.88 0.17 -13.72
C GLU A 246 1.63 0.76 -12.50
N ASP A 247 0.94 0.88 -11.35
CA ASP A 247 1.58 1.32 -10.11
C ASP A 247 2.69 0.36 -9.70
N LEU A 248 2.42 -0.95 -9.77
CA LEU A 248 3.36 -1.99 -9.39
C LEU A 248 4.54 -2.08 -10.37
N LYS A 249 4.28 -2.00 -11.67
CA LYS A 249 5.33 -1.94 -12.70
C LYS A 249 6.30 -0.78 -12.42
N LYS A 250 5.77 0.43 -12.26
CA LYS A 250 6.55 1.62 -11.91
C LYS A 250 7.39 1.44 -10.65
N LEU A 251 6.81 0.78 -9.64
CA LEU A 251 7.48 0.50 -8.37
C LEU A 251 8.62 -0.51 -8.55
N LEU A 252 8.39 -1.61 -9.25
CA LEU A 252 9.37 -2.67 -9.46
C LEU A 252 10.58 -2.16 -10.25
N HIS A 253 10.37 -1.41 -11.32
CA HIS A 253 11.46 -0.78 -12.07
C HIS A 253 12.26 0.19 -11.20
N PHE A 254 11.59 1.03 -10.41
CA PHE A 254 12.31 1.94 -9.50
C PHE A 254 13.20 1.20 -8.49
N VAL A 255 12.76 0.04 -8.01
CA VAL A 255 13.48 -0.69 -6.95
C VAL A 255 14.59 -1.57 -7.52
N TYR A 256 14.40 -2.19 -8.67
CA TYR A 256 15.25 -3.29 -9.14
C TYR A 256 16.09 -2.99 -10.38
N ASP A 257 15.78 -1.90 -11.12
CA ASP A 257 16.69 -1.33 -12.13
C ASP A 257 17.73 -0.42 -11.45
#